data_16800645d2a065b11b8027cdd208b16a
#
_entry.id   16800645d2a065b11b8027cdd208b16a
#
_cell.length_a   1.000
_cell.length_b   1.000
_cell.length_c   1.000
_cell.angle_alpha   90.00
_cell.angle_beta   90.00
_cell.angle_gamma   90.00
#
_symmetry.space_group_name_H-M   'P 1'
#
loop_
_entity.id
_entity.type
_entity.pdbx_description
1 polymer ?
#
loop_
_entity_poly.entity_id
_entity_poly.type
_entity_poly.pdbx_seq_one_letter_code
_entity_poly.pdbx_strand_id
1 'polypeptide(L)'
;MKTNLLNYDLQGLTRHFADMGEKPFRAKQVMRWMHQSGAQNFDEMTDLAKSLRHKLNEQADIEIPKLMMSQKSSDGTRKWLLDVGTGNGVETVFIPESDRGTLCISSQVGCALECTFCSTGRQGFNRNLTAAEIIGQLWWANKAMGVTPKNERVISNVVMMGMGEPMANFDNVVTALSIMLDDHGYGLSRRRVTVSTSGMVPQMDRLRDVMPVALAVSLHASNDEVRNQIVPLNKKYPLKELMAACQRYLVKAPRDFITFEYVMLDGINDKAQHARELIELVTDVPCKFNLIPFNPFPNSGYERSSNENIRVFRDILQQAGFVVTVRKTRGDDIDAACGQLAGQVQDKTRRQQKWQQILIGQQG
;
A
#
# COMPACT_ATOMS: atom_id res chain seq x y z
N MET A 1 -2.31 27.83 -11.98
CA MET A 1 -2.23 26.89 -10.84
C MET A 1 -0.77 26.51 -10.70
N LYS A 2 -0.20 26.56 -9.49
CA LYS A 2 1.20 26.14 -9.26
C LYS A 2 1.34 24.64 -9.42
N THR A 3 2.55 24.21 -9.80
CA THR A 3 2.87 22.79 -9.98
C THR A 3 3.40 22.20 -8.66
N ASN A 4 2.74 21.18 -8.11
CA ASN A 4 3.27 20.48 -6.94
C ASN A 4 4.44 19.58 -7.34
N LEU A 5 5.66 19.95 -6.91
CA LEU A 5 6.90 19.24 -7.28
C LEU A 5 7.01 17.83 -6.69
N LEU A 6 6.24 17.50 -5.65
CA LEU A 6 6.17 16.14 -5.12
C LEU A 6 5.55 15.12 -6.09
N ASN A 7 4.89 15.58 -7.17
CA ASN A 7 4.38 14.70 -8.22
C ASN A 7 5.46 14.18 -9.19
N TYR A 8 6.70 14.63 -9.04
CA TYR A 8 7.79 14.26 -9.94
C TYR A 8 8.86 13.44 -9.25
N ASP A 9 9.28 12.36 -9.88
CA ASP A 9 10.54 11.70 -9.60
C ASP A 9 11.72 12.53 -10.14
N LEU A 10 12.96 12.05 -9.95
CA LEU A 10 14.15 12.77 -10.39
C LEU A 10 14.13 13.05 -11.89
N GLN A 11 13.63 12.14 -12.71
CA GLN A 11 13.54 12.33 -14.16
C GLN A 11 12.49 13.40 -14.50
N GLY A 12 11.34 13.36 -13.85
CA GLY A 12 10.28 14.37 -13.99
C GLY A 12 10.75 15.76 -13.56
N LEU A 13 11.42 15.85 -12.39
CA LEU A 13 12.04 17.10 -11.94
C LEU A 13 13.09 17.62 -12.94
N THR A 14 13.92 16.73 -13.47
CA THR A 14 14.96 17.12 -14.45
C THR A 14 14.34 17.74 -15.69
N ARG A 15 13.24 17.16 -16.20
CA ARG A 15 12.49 17.74 -17.34
C ARG A 15 11.87 19.09 -16.97
N HIS A 16 11.20 19.15 -15.82
CA HIS A 16 10.58 20.41 -15.34
C HIS A 16 11.61 21.55 -15.22
N PHE A 17 12.81 21.28 -14.67
CA PHE A 17 13.88 22.27 -14.57
C PHE A 17 14.46 22.63 -15.94
N ALA A 18 14.57 21.70 -16.88
CA ALA A 18 15.00 21.98 -18.25
C ALA A 18 14.00 22.92 -18.96
N ASP A 19 12.71 22.71 -18.81
CA ASP A 19 11.64 23.57 -19.35
C ASP A 19 11.70 24.99 -18.76
N MET A 20 12.18 25.10 -17.51
CA MET A 20 12.46 26.39 -16.86
C MET A 20 13.77 27.03 -17.30
N GLY A 21 14.58 26.40 -18.17
CA GLY A 21 15.91 26.86 -18.56
C GLY A 21 16.99 26.65 -17.50
N GLU A 22 16.74 25.77 -16.52
CA GLU A 22 17.65 25.46 -15.41
C GLU A 22 18.49 24.21 -15.68
N LYS A 23 19.67 24.13 -15.04
CA LYS A 23 20.58 22.99 -15.22
C LYS A 23 20.05 21.72 -14.53
N PRO A 24 20.27 20.50 -15.08
CA PRO A 24 19.74 19.24 -14.54
C PRO A 24 20.09 18.94 -13.08
N PHE A 25 21.27 19.39 -12.60
CA PHE A 25 21.68 19.17 -11.22
C PHE A 25 20.78 19.88 -10.17
N ARG A 26 20.01 20.91 -10.58
CA ARG A 26 19.05 21.60 -9.72
C ARG A 26 17.93 20.66 -9.28
N ALA A 27 17.50 19.75 -10.15
CA ALA A 27 16.53 18.71 -9.81
C ALA A 27 17.00 17.86 -8.62
N LYS A 28 18.28 17.45 -8.60
CA LYS A 28 18.86 16.68 -7.49
C LYS A 28 18.91 17.49 -6.19
N GLN A 29 19.23 18.78 -6.25
CA GLN A 29 19.24 19.65 -5.08
C GLN A 29 17.82 19.78 -4.48
N VAL A 30 16.83 20.11 -5.31
CA VAL A 30 15.44 20.26 -4.86
C VAL A 30 14.88 18.94 -4.31
N MET A 31 15.15 17.81 -4.98
CA MET A 31 14.72 16.49 -4.50
C MET A 31 15.27 16.17 -3.10
N ARG A 32 16.55 16.46 -2.83
CA ARG A 32 17.14 16.28 -1.49
C ARG A 32 16.49 17.19 -0.45
N TRP A 33 16.22 18.44 -0.79
CA TRP A 33 15.55 19.36 0.10
C TRP A 33 14.14 18.89 0.47
N MET A 34 13.35 18.49 -0.54
CA MET A 34 11.98 18.00 -0.31
C MET A 34 11.95 16.72 0.52
N HIS A 35 12.75 15.71 0.16
CA HIS A 35 12.61 14.36 0.70
C HIS A 35 13.60 14.00 1.81
N GLN A 36 14.82 14.51 1.76
CA GLN A 36 15.82 14.19 2.79
C GLN A 36 15.85 15.22 3.93
N SER A 37 15.58 16.48 3.62
CA SER A 37 15.58 17.57 4.62
C SER A 37 14.16 17.92 5.10
N GLY A 38 13.12 17.47 4.39
CA GLY A 38 11.74 17.72 4.75
C GLY A 38 11.30 19.18 4.53
N ALA A 39 11.95 19.92 3.61
CA ALA A 39 11.59 21.30 3.30
C ALA A 39 10.21 21.40 2.67
N GLN A 40 9.43 22.37 3.12
CA GLN A 40 8.11 22.72 2.58
C GLN A 40 8.10 24.07 1.88
N ASN A 41 9.20 24.81 1.95
CA ASN A 41 9.36 26.15 1.41
C ASN A 41 10.66 26.24 0.62
N PHE A 42 10.62 26.80 -0.58
CA PHE A 42 11.81 26.98 -1.40
C PHE A 42 12.83 27.96 -0.79
N ASP A 43 12.39 28.85 0.09
CA ASP A 43 13.31 29.78 0.78
C ASP A 43 14.23 29.10 1.79
N GLU A 44 13.87 27.90 2.28
CA GLU A 44 14.73 27.06 3.09
C GLU A 44 15.90 26.45 2.29
N MET A 45 15.81 26.38 0.96
CA MET A 45 16.78 25.72 0.08
C MET A 45 17.99 26.63 -0.19
N THR A 46 18.83 26.82 0.81
CA THR A 46 19.89 27.84 0.83
C THR A 46 21.01 27.63 -0.18
N ASP A 47 21.18 26.43 -0.72
CA ASP A 47 22.13 26.12 -1.79
C ASP A 47 21.59 26.42 -3.21
N LEU A 48 20.33 26.88 -3.32
CA LEU A 48 19.75 27.42 -4.55
C LEU A 48 19.95 28.92 -4.63
N ALA A 49 20.21 29.42 -5.85
CA ALA A 49 20.27 30.86 -6.10
C ALA A 49 18.95 31.56 -5.71
N LYS A 50 19.03 32.76 -5.15
CA LYS A 50 17.84 33.55 -4.77
C LYS A 50 16.84 33.74 -5.93
N SER A 51 17.34 33.98 -7.15
CA SER A 51 16.51 34.11 -8.35
C SER A 51 15.74 32.84 -8.66
N LEU A 52 16.37 31.67 -8.50
CA LEU A 52 15.69 30.38 -8.70
C LEU A 52 14.62 30.12 -7.62
N ARG A 53 14.93 30.41 -6.36
CA ARG A 53 13.93 30.28 -5.27
C ARG A 53 12.71 31.16 -5.52
N HIS A 54 12.93 32.41 -5.96
CA HIS A 54 11.83 33.33 -6.32
C HIS A 54 10.98 32.76 -7.46
N LYS A 55 11.62 32.30 -8.54
CA LYS A 55 10.94 31.66 -9.68
C LYS A 55 10.13 30.43 -9.27
N LEU A 56 10.69 29.58 -8.39
CA LEU A 56 9.98 28.41 -7.85
C LEU A 56 8.77 28.82 -7.01
N ASN A 57 8.92 29.83 -6.14
CA ASN A 57 7.81 30.35 -5.35
C ASN A 57 6.65 30.90 -6.20
N GLU A 58 6.93 31.36 -7.41
CA GLU A 58 5.88 31.84 -8.34
C GLU A 58 5.18 30.68 -9.09
N GLN A 59 5.93 29.66 -9.51
CA GLN A 59 5.47 28.66 -10.48
C GLN A 59 5.14 27.29 -9.89
N ALA A 60 5.70 26.98 -8.70
CA ALA A 60 5.62 25.69 -8.07
C ALA A 60 5.23 25.76 -6.60
N ASP A 61 4.88 24.63 -6.03
CA ASP A 61 4.70 24.43 -4.59
C ASP A 61 5.22 23.06 -4.14
N ILE A 62 5.21 22.83 -2.81
CA ILE A 62 5.51 21.58 -2.16
C ILE A 62 4.33 21.29 -1.22
N GLU A 63 3.26 20.77 -1.79
CA GLU A 63 2.02 20.54 -1.06
C GLU A 63 1.92 19.08 -0.65
N ILE A 64 1.89 18.85 0.67
CA ILE A 64 1.71 17.53 1.30
C ILE A 64 0.29 17.42 1.86
N PRO A 65 -0.26 16.18 1.98
CA PRO A 65 -1.52 15.96 2.65
C PRO A 65 -1.51 16.50 4.09
N LYS A 66 -2.59 17.17 4.51
CA LYS A 66 -2.71 17.74 5.86
C LYS A 66 -3.23 16.71 6.84
N LEU A 67 -2.77 16.80 8.10
CA LEU A 67 -3.30 15.93 9.15
C LEU A 67 -4.74 16.31 9.49
N MET A 68 -5.63 15.33 9.48
CA MET A 68 -6.99 15.43 10.01
C MET A 68 -7.09 14.80 11.41
N MET A 69 -6.51 13.61 11.59
CA MET A 69 -6.57 12.87 12.85
C MET A 69 -5.29 12.06 13.08
N SER A 70 -4.87 11.94 14.33
CA SER A 70 -3.75 11.11 14.76
C SER A 70 -4.18 10.24 15.94
N GLN A 71 -3.92 8.94 15.85
CA GLN A 71 -4.18 7.96 16.89
C GLN A 71 -2.91 7.18 17.20
N LYS A 72 -2.74 6.81 18.47
CA LYS A 72 -1.63 5.98 18.94
C LYS A 72 -2.18 4.83 19.75
N SER A 73 -1.89 3.61 19.32
CA SER A 73 -2.23 2.37 20.00
C SER A 73 -1.33 2.13 21.20
N SER A 74 -1.81 1.31 22.13
CA SER A 74 -1.04 0.81 23.28
C SER A 74 0.19 0.00 22.88
N ASP A 75 0.18 -0.65 21.71
CA ASP A 75 1.31 -1.40 21.16
C ASP A 75 2.34 -0.53 20.41
N GLY A 76 2.14 0.80 20.41
CA GLY A 76 3.00 1.78 19.75
C GLY A 76 2.67 2.04 18.29
N THR A 77 1.73 1.31 17.69
CA THR A 77 1.23 1.58 16.33
C THR A 77 0.64 2.99 16.28
N ARG A 78 0.89 3.71 15.20
CA ARG A 78 0.33 5.05 14.96
C ARG A 78 -0.47 5.05 13.67
N LYS A 79 -1.66 5.61 13.72
CA LYS A 79 -2.52 5.82 12.55
C LYS A 79 -2.79 7.30 12.36
N TRP A 80 -2.64 7.74 11.12
CA TRP A 80 -2.94 9.11 10.70
C TRP A 80 -3.99 9.10 9.60
N LEU A 81 -5.00 9.95 9.73
CA LEU A 81 -5.92 10.30 8.67
C LEU A 81 -5.42 11.60 8.02
N LEU A 82 -5.13 11.54 6.75
CA LEU A 82 -4.55 12.63 5.97
C LEU A 82 -5.57 13.15 4.95
N ASP A 83 -5.79 14.47 4.94
CA ASP A 83 -6.66 15.16 3.98
C ASP A 83 -6.03 15.14 2.58
N VAL A 84 -6.79 14.62 1.63
CA VAL A 84 -6.44 14.61 0.21
C VAL A 84 -7.41 15.43 -0.63
N GLY A 85 -8.08 16.39 0.02
CA GLY A 85 -8.99 17.34 -0.62
C GLY A 85 -10.38 16.79 -0.92
N THR A 86 -11.28 17.70 -1.25
CA THR A 86 -12.68 17.42 -1.64
C THR A 86 -13.46 16.59 -0.60
N GLY A 87 -13.16 16.78 0.71
CA GLY A 87 -13.79 16.03 1.80
C GLY A 87 -13.37 14.57 1.88
N ASN A 88 -12.24 14.22 1.29
CA ASN A 88 -11.67 12.88 1.34
C ASN A 88 -10.45 12.81 2.24
N GLY A 89 -10.30 11.70 2.94
CA GLY A 89 -9.13 11.41 3.77
C GLY A 89 -8.66 9.98 3.60
N VAL A 90 -7.34 9.77 3.60
CA VAL A 90 -6.74 8.43 3.54
C VAL A 90 -5.95 8.12 4.80
N GLU A 91 -5.98 6.86 5.18
CA GLU A 91 -5.26 6.38 6.36
C GLU A 91 -3.87 5.87 6.03
N THR A 92 -2.94 6.18 6.93
CA THR A 92 -1.53 5.75 6.90
C THR A 92 -1.19 5.20 8.27
N VAL A 93 -0.53 4.04 8.31
CA VAL A 93 -0.24 3.34 9.57
C VAL A 93 1.25 3.07 9.72
N PHE A 94 1.84 3.53 10.83
CA PHE A 94 3.19 3.18 11.22
C PHE A 94 3.16 2.07 12.26
N ILE A 95 3.88 0.98 11.99
CA ILE A 95 3.98 -0.20 12.84
C ILE A 95 5.44 -0.29 13.33
N PRO A 96 5.71 0.00 14.62
CA PRO A 96 7.03 -0.18 15.19
C PRO A 96 7.33 -1.67 15.42
N GLU A 97 8.56 -2.05 15.15
CA GLU A 97 9.15 -3.35 15.53
C GLU A 97 10.47 -3.08 16.27
N SER A 98 11.06 -4.10 16.89
CA SER A 98 12.26 -3.93 17.74
C SER A 98 13.45 -3.28 17.03
N ASP A 99 13.64 -3.59 15.74
CA ASP A 99 14.81 -3.20 14.94
C ASP A 99 14.44 -2.47 13.64
N ARG A 100 13.13 -2.23 13.41
CA ARG A 100 12.63 -1.63 12.16
C ARG A 100 11.28 -0.97 12.38
N GLY A 101 10.95 -0.03 11.48
CA GLY A 101 9.62 0.53 11.37
C GLY A 101 9.03 0.26 10.00
N THR A 102 7.79 -0.20 9.95
CA THR A 102 7.05 -0.44 8.72
C THR A 102 5.95 0.61 8.57
N LEU A 103 5.94 1.31 7.44
CA LEU A 103 4.87 2.24 7.09
C LEU A 103 3.95 1.61 6.06
N CYS A 104 2.67 1.50 6.39
CA CYS A 104 1.60 1.09 5.50
C CYS A 104 0.97 2.35 4.89
N ILE A 105 1.00 2.47 3.57
CA ILE A 105 0.49 3.63 2.83
C ILE A 105 -0.64 3.25 1.88
N SER A 106 -1.49 4.23 1.60
CA SER A 106 -2.64 4.15 0.72
C SER A 106 -2.30 4.61 -0.69
N SER A 107 -3.00 4.06 -1.69
CA SER A 107 -2.83 4.37 -3.12
C SER A 107 -4.06 4.97 -3.79
N GLN A 108 -5.23 4.85 -3.15
CA GLN A 108 -6.50 5.36 -3.67
C GLN A 108 -7.35 5.93 -2.53
N VAL A 109 -8.30 6.80 -2.87
CA VAL A 109 -9.41 7.18 -2.00
C VAL A 109 -10.51 6.14 -2.17
N GLY A 110 -10.69 5.28 -1.17
CA GLY A 110 -11.45 4.04 -1.29
C GLY A 110 -10.66 2.98 -2.07
N CYS A 111 -11.37 2.06 -2.71
CA CYS A 111 -10.75 1.01 -3.53
C CYS A 111 -11.55 0.76 -4.80
N ALA A 112 -10.85 0.65 -5.94
CA ALA A 112 -11.48 0.29 -7.20
C ALA A 112 -11.99 -1.17 -7.21
N LEU A 113 -11.45 -2.03 -6.34
CA LEU A 113 -11.85 -3.43 -6.19
C LEU A 113 -12.91 -3.61 -5.08
N GLU A 114 -13.63 -4.74 -5.14
CA GLU A 114 -14.77 -5.03 -4.28
C GLU A 114 -14.54 -6.27 -3.40
N CYS A 115 -13.32 -6.43 -2.83
CA CYS A 115 -13.03 -7.53 -1.92
C CYS A 115 -13.99 -7.49 -0.73
N THR A 116 -14.77 -8.56 -0.54
CA THR A 116 -15.92 -8.54 0.37
C THR A 116 -15.57 -8.50 1.86
N PHE A 117 -14.38 -8.95 2.20
CA PHE A 117 -13.82 -8.95 3.56
C PHE A 117 -13.06 -7.66 3.92
N CYS A 118 -13.00 -6.67 3.02
CA CYS A 118 -12.20 -5.45 3.20
C CYS A 118 -13.09 -4.22 3.41
N SER A 119 -12.89 -3.50 4.51
CA SER A 119 -13.63 -2.27 4.83
C SER A 119 -13.45 -1.21 3.72
N THR A 120 -12.23 -0.98 3.26
CA THR A 120 -11.94 -0.06 2.15
C THR A 120 -12.67 -0.46 0.87
N GLY A 121 -12.71 -1.78 0.57
CA GLY A 121 -13.42 -2.29 -0.61
C GLY A 121 -14.93 -2.01 -0.57
N ARG A 122 -15.53 -2.02 0.62
CA ARG A 122 -16.97 -1.74 0.82
C ARG A 122 -17.32 -0.25 0.80
N GLN A 123 -16.37 0.61 1.12
CA GLN A 123 -16.58 2.06 1.09
C GLN A 123 -16.72 2.64 -0.32
N GLY A 124 -16.44 1.86 -1.35
CA GLY A 124 -16.46 2.31 -2.72
C GLY A 124 -15.17 2.99 -3.16
N PHE A 125 -15.26 3.78 -4.22
CA PHE A 125 -14.11 4.40 -4.86
C PHE A 125 -14.43 5.84 -5.26
N ASN A 126 -13.49 6.73 -5.01
CA ASN A 126 -13.56 8.13 -5.45
C ASN A 126 -12.57 8.42 -6.59
N ARG A 127 -11.26 8.25 -6.33
CA ARG A 127 -10.19 8.52 -7.28
C ARG A 127 -8.86 7.87 -6.89
N ASN A 128 -7.97 7.83 -7.82
CA ASN A 128 -6.56 7.55 -7.57
C ASN A 128 -5.90 8.69 -6.80
N LEU A 129 -4.96 8.36 -5.92
CA LEU A 129 -4.05 9.34 -5.32
C LEU A 129 -3.01 9.78 -6.36
N THR A 130 -2.60 11.03 -6.32
CA THR A 130 -1.44 11.53 -7.06
C THR A 130 -0.14 10.98 -6.45
N ALA A 131 0.97 11.06 -7.20
CA ALA A 131 2.27 10.68 -6.66
C ALA A 131 2.64 11.51 -5.42
N ALA A 132 2.32 12.81 -5.40
CA ALA A 132 2.50 13.69 -4.25
C ALA A 132 1.72 13.22 -3.02
N GLU A 133 0.46 12.79 -3.19
CA GLU A 133 -0.35 12.29 -2.09
C GLU A 133 0.13 10.91 -1.58
N ILE A 134 0.69 10.06 -2.45
CA ILE A 134 1.27 8.78 -2.05
C ILE A 134 2.58 9.02 -1.29
N ILE A 135 3.52 9.76 -1.85
CA ILE A 135 4.82 10.01 -1.22
C ILE A 135 4.69 10.93 0.00
N GLY A 136 3.69 11.81 -0.01
CA GLY A 136 3.36 12.71 1.10
C GLY A 136 3.01 11.96 2.38
N GLN A 137 2.50 10.74 2.32
CA GLN A 137 2.25 9.89 3.49
C GLN A 137 3.58 9.51 4.17
N LEU A 138 4.60 9.12 3.40
CA LEU A 138 5.93 8.83 3.91
C LEU A 138 6.62 10.09 4.45
N TRP A 139 6.48 11.19 3.73
CA TRP A 139 6.98 12.50 4.17
C TRP A 139 6.36 12.92 5.51
N TRP A 140 5.02 12.83 5.61
CA TRP A 140 4.28 13.14 6.83
C TRP A 140 4.69 12.26 8.00
N ALA A 141 4.80 10.95 7.78
CA ALA A 141 5.17 10.01 8.84
C ALA A 141 6.55 10.32 9.42
N ASN A 142 7.55 10.62 8.58
CA ASN A 142 8.87 11.06 9.06
C ASN A 142 8.77 12.33 9.90
N LYS A 143 8.02 13.34 9.45
CA LYS A 143 7.80 14.58 10.20
C LYS A 143 7.12 14.33 11.55
N ALA A 144 6.06 13.50 11.57
CA ALA A 144 5.33 13.15 12.78
C ALA A 144 6.18 12.35 13.79
N MET A 145 7.21 11.66 13.32
CA MET A 145 8.20 10.96 14.15
C MET A 145 9.37 11.86 14.59
N GLY A 146 9.45 13.11 14.09
CA GLY A 146 10.54 14.04 14.39
C GLY A 146 11.86 13.68 13.72
N VAL A 147 11.83 12.89 12.64
CA VAL A 147 13.01 12.39 11.94
C VAL A 147 13.00 12.80 10.46
N THR A 148 14.19 12.82 9.86
CA THR A 148 14.35 12.91 8.42
C THR A 148 15.23 11.76 7.94
N PRO A 149 15.10 11.30 6.69
CA PRO A 149 15.95 10.23 6.15
C PRO A 149 17.45 10.50 6.27
N LYS A 150 17.84 11.79 6.36
CA LYS A 150 19.22 12.24 6.53
C LYS A 150 19.75 12.04 7.96
N ASN A 151 18.87 12.21 8.96
CA ASN A 151 19.28 12.18 10.37
C ASN A 151 19.11 10.78 10.97
N GLU A 152 17.93 10.21 10.83
CA GLU A 152 17.59 8.91 11.41
C GLU A 152 16.57 8.18 10.52
N ARG A 153 16.78 6.90 10.32
CA ARG A 153 15.86 6.06 9.54
C ARG A 153 14.97 5.22 10.46
N VAL A 154 13.93 5.82 11.00
CA VAL A 154 12.89 5.10 11.75
C VAL A 154 12.00 4.26 10.84
N ILE A 155 11.65 4.78 9.66
CA ILE A 155 10.88 4.03 8.66
C ILE A 155 11.86 3.31 7.74
N SER A 156 12.02 2.01 7.94
CA SER A 156 12.93 1.16 7.16
C SER A 156 12.24 0.33 6.09
N ASN A 157 10.91 0.15 6.19
CA ASN A 157 10.09 -0.58 5.24
C ASN A 157 8.85 0.24 4.88
N VAL A 158 8.45 0.17 3.62
CA VAL A 158 7.17 0.74 3.16
C VAL A 158 6.38 -0.36 2.47
N VAL A 159 5.11 -0.49 2.84
CA VAL A 159 4.18 -1.45 2.24
C VAL A 159 2.96 -0.73 1.68
N MET A 160 2.62 -0.94 0.42
CA MET A 160 1.41 -0.43 -0.21
C MET A 160 0.26 -1.41 0.05
N MET A 161 -0.16 -1.47 1.32
CA MET A 161 -1.22 -2.36 1.83
C MET A 161 -2.33 -1.58 2.54
N GLY A 162 -2.36 -0.26 2.37
CA GLY A 162 -3.38 0.63 2.88
C GLY A 162 -4.63 0.64 1.99
N MET A 163 -5.26 1.80 1.86
CA MET A 163 -6.46 1.95 1.06
C MET A 163 -6.14 1.90 -0.44
N GLY A 164 -6.91 1.08 -1.19
CA GLY A 164 -6.86 0.98 -2.64
C GLY A 164 -6.03 -0.19 -3.20
N GLU A 165 -6.20 -0.42 -4.51
CA GLU A 165 -5.40 -1.36 -5.30
C GLU A 165 -4.26 -0.57 -5.99
N PRO A 166 -2.99 -0.76 -5.59
CA PRO A 166 -1.88 0.01 -6.16
C PRO A 166 -1.74 -0.17 -7.67
N MET A 167 -2.02 -1.36 -8.19
CA MET A 167 -1.91 -1.64 -9.62
C MET A 167 -2.98 -0.93 -10.45
N ALA A 168 -4.10 -0.53 -9.86
CA ALA A 168 -5.11 0.31 -10.52
C ALA A 168 -4.71 1.81 -10.57
N ASN A 169 -3.65 2.19 -9.84
CA ASN A 169 -3.05 3.54 -9.87
C ASN A 169 -1.59 3.50 -10.34
N PHE A 170 -1.31 2.72 -11.35
CA PHE A 170 0.02 2.27 -11.74
C PHE A 170 1.04 3.39 -11.89
N ASP A 171 0.75 4.42 -12.68
CA ASP A 171 1.75 5.44 -13.04
C ASP A 171 2.13 6.33 -11.84
N ASN A 172 1.18 6.73 -11.01
CA ASN A 172 1.46 7.45 -9.75
C ASN A 172 2.22 6.58 -8.74
N VAL A 173 1.88 5.30 -8.67
CA VAL A 173 2.58 4.33 -7.81
C VAL A 173 4.03 4.17 -8.26
N VAL A 174 4.29 3.99 -9.55
CA VAL A 174 5.66 3.87 -10.09
C VAL A 174 6.47 5.14 -9.83
N THR A 175 5.86 6.33 -10.01
CA THR A 175 6.51 7.60 -9.66
C THR A 175 6.88 7.67 -8.17
N ALA A 176 5.95 7.32 -7.27
CA ALA A 176 6.23 7.30 -5.84
C ALA A 176 7.30 6.25 -5.47
N LEU A 177 7.28 5.07 -6.10
CA LEU A 177 8.33 4.04 -5.95
C LEU A 177 9.70 4.57 -6.39
N SER A 178 9.78 5.27 -7.54
CA SER A 178 11.00 5.88 -8.02
C SER A 178 11.59 6.83 -6.98
N ILE A 179 10.76 7.69 -6.36
CA ILE A 179 11.18 8.61 -5.30
C ILE A 179 11.66 7.85 -4.04
N MET A 180 10.95 6.79 -3.64
CA MET A 180 11.32 5.99 -2.47
C MET A 180 12.67 5.30 -2.63
N LEU A 181 12.99 4.87 -3.84
CA LEU A 181 14.21 4.11 -4.14
C LEU A 181 15.41 5.01 -4.48
N ASP A 182 15.18 6.24 -4.95
CA ASP A 182 16.23 7.17 -5.36
C ASP A 182 17.09 7.61 -4.17
N ASP A 183 18.42 7.62 -4.35
CA ASP A 183 19.38 8.04 -3.31
C ASP A 183 19.26 9.52 -2.95
N HIS A 184 18.67 10.35 -3.81
CA HIS A 184 18.36 11.76 -3.53
C HIS A 184 16.96 11.93 -2.90
N GLY A 185 16.14 10.86 -2.92
CA GLY A 185 14.86 10.76 -2.23
C GLY A 185 15.02 10.08 -0.87
N TYR A 186 14.45 8.87 -0.71
CA TYR A 186 14.49 8.13 0.55
C TYR A 186 15.57 7.04 0.60
N GLY A 187 16.16 6.65 -0.53
CA GLY A 187 17.22 5.63 -0.60
C GLY A 187 16.82 4.27 -0.04
N LEU A 188 15.55 3.89 -0.16
CA LEU A 188 15.09 2.57 0.26
C LEU A 188 15.50 1.52 -0.75
N SER A 189 15.89 0.33 -0.29
CA SER A 189 16.17 -0.76 -1.22
C SER A 189 14.88 -1.36 -1.77
N ARG A 190 14.92 -1.93 -2.99
CA ARG A 190 13.78 -2.62 -3.62
C ARG A 190 13.19 -3.75 -2.76
N ARG A 191 13.98 -4.34 -1.86
CA ARG A 191 13.54 -5.37 -0.90
C ARG A 191 12.76 -4.81 0.28
N ARG A 192 12.88 -3.50 0.54
CA ARG A 192 12.25 -2.79 1.67
C ARG A 192 10.97 -2.08 1.28
N VAL A 193 10.67 -2.00 0.00
CA VAL A 193 9.42 -1.48 -0.52
C VAL A 193 8.62 -2.65 -1.09
N THR A 194 7.41 -2.86 -0.57
CA THR A 194 6.52 -3.95 -0.99
C THR A 194 5.27 -3.36 -1.63
N VAL A 195 5.00 -3.76 -2.85
CA VAL A 195 3.71 -3.51 -3.49
C VAL A 195 2.83 -4.72 -3.27
N SER A 196 1.59 -4.47 -2.80
CA SER A 196 0.57 -5.50 -2.69
C SER A 196 -0.44 -5.37 -3.82
N THR A 197 -0.93 -6.49 -4.33
CA THR A 197 -1.98 -6.51 -5.35
C THR A 197 -2.93 -7.67 -5.16
N SER A 198 -4.18 -7.46 -5.50
CA SER A 198 -5.17 -8.54 -5.59
C SER A 198 -5.02 -9.42 -6.86
N GLY A 199 -4.02 -9.13 -7.71
CA GLY A 199 -3.72 -9.92 -8.90
C GLY A 199 -4.13 -9.28 -10.21
N MET A 200 -3.87 -7.99 -10.40
CA MET A 200 -4.01 -7.31 -11.70
C MET A 200 -2.87 -7.75 -12.64
N VAL A 201 -3.01 -8.91 -13.26
CA VAL A 201 -1.97 -9.61 -14.02
C VAL A 201 -1.22 -8.73 -15.03
N PRO A 202 -1.87 -7.95 -15.92
CA PRO A 202 -1.13 -7.11 -16.87
C PRO A 202 -0.22 -6.07 -16.18
N GLN A 203 -0.69 -5.51 -15.06
CA GLN A 203 0.09 -4.52 -14.30
C GLN A 203 1.23 -5.16 -13.51
N MET A 204 1.07 -6.41 -13.07
CA MET A 204 2.17 -7.17 -12.47
C MET A 204 3.31 -7.35 -13.49
N ASP A 205 3.01 -7.71 -14.75
CA ASP A 205 3.99 -7.81 -15.81
C ASP A 205 4.66 -6.46 -16.11
N ARG A 206 3.88 -5.36 -16.16
CA ARG A 206 4.45 -4.00 -16.31
C ARG A 206 5.37 -3.63 -15.15
N LEU A 207 4.98 -3.90 -13.90
CA LEU A 207 5.80 -3.59 -12.71
C LEU A 207 7.12 -4.36 -12.73
N ARG A 208 7.10 -5.66 -13.13
CA ARG A 208 8.30 -6.47 -13.33
C ARG A 208 9.29 -5.77 -14.25
N ASP A 209 8.80 -5.18 -15.34
CA ASP A 209 9.67 -4.63 -16.38
C ASP A 209 10.16 -3.22 -16.05
N VAL A 210 9.35 -2.41 -15.40
CA VAL A 210 9.65 -0.98 -15.12
C VAL A 210 10.34 -0.80 -13.76
N MET A 211 9.83 -1.43 -12.70
CA MET A 211 10.27 -1.15 -11.34
C MET A 211 10.06 -2.37 -10.41
N PRO A 212 10.77 -3.48 -10.62
CA PRO A 212 10.59 -4.67 -9.78
C PRO A 212 11.00 -4.38 -8.34
N VAL A 213 10.02 -4.44 -7.44
CA VAL A 213 10.15 -4.33 -5.99
C VAL A 213 9.65 -5.61 -5.33
N ALA A 214 9.72 -5.73 -3.99
CA ALA A 214 9.11 -6.87 -3.32
C ALA A 214 7.59 -6.91 -3.61
N LEU A 215 7.08 -8.09 -3.95
CA LEU A 215 5.68 -8.28 -4.30
C LEU A 215 4.96 -9.10 -3.23
N ALA A 216 3.80 -8.60 -2.80
CA ALA A 216 2.82 -9.34 -2.04
C ALA A 216 1.55 -9.53 -2.89
N VAL A 217 0.98 -10.72 -2.84
CA VAL A 217 -0.26 -11.04 -3.56
C VAL A 217 -1.33 -11.41 -2.56
N SER A 218 -2.42 -10.66 -2.59
CA SER A 218 -3.65 -10.94 -1.85
C SER A 218 -4.34 -12.16 -2.46
N LEU A 219 -3.94 -13.36 -2.01
CA LEU A 219 -4.41 -14.63 -2.56
C LEU A 219 -5.77 -15.02 -1.98
N HIS A 220 -5.85 -15.16 -0.66
CA HIS A 220 -7.03 -15.32 0.18
C HIS A 220 -7.90 -16.56 -0.07
N ALA A 221 -7.62 -17.37 -1.08
CA ALA A 221 -8.32 -18.62 -1.36
C ALA A 221 -7.40 -19.63 -2.04
N SER A 222 -7.72 -20.90 -1.91
CA SER A 222 -6.99 -22.03 -2.51
C SER A 222 -7.55 -22.45 -3.89
N ASN A 223 -8.77 -22.01 -4.22
CA ASN A 223 -9.47 -22.35 -5.45
C ASN A 223 -10.28 -21.16 -5.98
N ASP A 224 -10.64 -21.23 -7.28
CA ASP A 224 -11.34 -20.13 -7.95
C ASP A 224 -12.77 -19.94 -7.45
N GLU A 225 -13.43 -20.98 -6.95
CA GLU A 225 -14.80 -20.89 -6.45
C GLU A 225 -14.87 -19.94 -5.24
N VAL A 226 -14.08 -20.21 -4.22
CA VAL A 226 -14.00 -19.36 -3.02
C VAL A 226 -13.44 -17.97 -3.40
N ARG A 227 -12.40 -17.93 -4.22
CA ARG A 227 -11.77 -16.66 -4.59
C ARG A 227 -12.70 -15.73 -5.36
N ASN A 228 -13.55 -16.27 -6.24
CA ASN A 228 -14.56 -15.51 -6.99
C ASN A 228 -15.57 -14.82 -6.07
N GLN A 229 -15.83 -15.40 -4.89
CA GLN A 229 -16.78 -14.85 -3.91
C GLN A 229 -16.14 -13.71 -3.11
N ILE A 230 -14.90 -13.90 -2.63
CA ILE A 230 -14.26 -12.96 -1.69
C ILE A 230 -13.33 -11.94 -2.37
N VAL A 231 -12.78 -12.26 -3.56
CA VAL A 231 -11.94 -11.38 -4.40
C VAL A 231 -12.49 -11.38 -5.83
N PRO A 232 -13.51 -10.56 -6.14
CA PRO A 232 -14.19 -10.60 -7.43
C PRO A 232 -13.31 -10.38 -8.67
N LEU A 233 -12.13 -9.78 -8.50
CA LEU A 233 -11.13 -9.63 -9.56
C LEU A 233 -10.71 -10.98 -10.15
N ASN A 234 -10.82 -12.07 -9.38
CA ASN A 234 -10.49 -13.43 -9.81
C ASN A 234 -11.28 -13.88 -11.05
N LYS A 235 -12.52 -13.41 -11.21
CA LYS A 235 -13.32 -13.69 -12.41
C LYS A 235 -12.65 -13.22 -13.71
N LYS A 236 -11.82 -12.17 -13.60
CA LYS A 236 -11.06 -11.62 -14.74
C LYS A 236 -9.67 -12.26 -14.87
N TYR A 237 -9.03 -12.56 -13.76
CA TYR A 237 -7.70 -13.16 -13.69
C TYR A 237 -7.73 -14.35 -12.74
N PRO A 238 -8.12 -15.55 -13.22
CA PRO A 238 -8.18 -16.76 -12.41
C PRO A 238 -6.84 -17.16 -11.80
N LEU A 239 -6.86 -18.00 -10.78
CA LEU A 239 -5.67 -18.45 -10.06
C LEU A 239 -4.56 -18.97 -10.97
N LYS A 240 -4.90 -19.71 -12.03
CA LYS A 240 -3.92 -20.22 -13.02
C LYS A 240 -3.12 -19.07 -13.66
N GLU A 241 -3.80 -18.01 -14.09
CA GLU A 241 -3.15 -16.83 -14.68
C GLU A 241 -2.34 -16.06 -13.66
N LEU A 242 -2.86 -15.95 -12.44
CA LEU A 242 -2.19 -15.27 -11.33
C LEU A 242 -0.88 -15.99 -10.96
N MET A 243 -0.89 -17.33 -10.84
CA MET A 243 0.32 -18.11 -10.55
C MET A 243 1.35 -17.95 -11.68
N ALA A 244 0.93 -18.01 -12.93
CA ALA A 244 1.82 -17.77 -14.06
C ALA A 244 2.42 -16.36 -14.05
N ALA A 245 1.65 -15.34 -13.64
CA ALA A 245 2.16 -13.98 -13.48
C ALA A 245 3.18 -13.87 -12.33
N CYS A 246 2.97 -14.59 -11.22
CA CYS A 246 3.92 -14.67 -10.11
C CYS A 246 5.25 -15.28 -10.56
N GLN A 247 5.22 -16.37 -11.33
CA GLN A 247 6.44 -16.99 -11.89
C GLN A 247 7.20 -16.00 -12.81
N ARG A 248 6.49 -15.31 -13.70
CA ARG A 248 7.12 -14.29 -14.57
C ARG A 248 7.71 -13.13 -13.78
N TYR A 249 7.03 -12.72 -12.70
CA TYR A 249 7.52 -11.63 -11.84
C TYR A 249 8.84 -11.99 -11.16
N LEU A 250 8.98 -13.23 -10.68
CA LEU A 250 10.16 -13.72 -9.97
C LEU A 250 11.45 -13.60 -10.80
N VAL A 251 11.35 -13.62 -12.12
CA VAL A 251 12.54 -13.49 -13.01
C VAL A 251 13.34 -12.18 -12.75
N LYS A 252 12.67 -11.10 -12.35
CA LYS A 252 13.29 -9.78 -12.06
C LYS A 252 13.07 -9.30 -10.63
N ALA A 253 12.37 -10.07 -9.80
CA ALA A 253 12.06 -9.69 -8.44
C ALA A 253 13.34 -9.51 -7.60
N PRO A 254 13.38 -8.54 -6.66
CA PRO A 254 14.54 -8.33 -5.78
C PRO A 254 14.62 -9.38 -4.67
N ARG A 255 13.58 -10.20 -4.50
CA ARG A 255 13.48 -11.38 -3.63
C ARG A 255 13.15 -12.58 -4.49
N ASP A 256 13.65 -13.73 -4.11
CA ASP A 256 13.47 -15.02 -4.75
C ASP A 256 12.15 -15.73 -4.37
N PHE A 257 11.21 -14.97 -3.80
CA PHE A 257 9.89 -15.46 -3.41
C PHE A 257 8.80 -14.39 -3.49
N ILE A 258 7.58 -14.84 -3.71
CA ILE A 258 6.35 -14.04 -3.56
C ILE A 258 5.85 -14.15 -2.11
N THR A 259 5.32 -13.07 -1.55
CA THR A 259 4.58 -13.13 -0.29
C THR A 259 3.10 -13.29 -0.58
N PHE A 260 2.48 -14.42 -0.24
CA PHE A 260 1.04 -14.57 -0.31
C PHE A 260 0.40 -14.14 1.01
N GLU A 261 -0.49 -13.14 0.92
CA GLU A 261 -1.35 -12.71 2.02
C GLU A 261 -2.64 -13.54 1.98
N TYR A 262 -3.01 -14.16 3.10
CA TYR A 262 -4.17 -15.03 3.22
C TYR A 262 -4.99 -14.69 4.45
N VAL A 263 -6.14 -14.03 4.25
CA VAL A 263 -7.10 -13.74 5.32
C VAL A 263 -7.80 -15.03 5.73
N MET A 264 -7.90 -15.28 7.03
CA MET A 264 -8.52 -16.49 7.61
C MET A 264 -9.96 -16.15 8.01
N LEU A 265 -10.93 -16.61 7.21
CA LEU A 265 -12.38 -16.41 7.38
C LEU A 265 -13.01 -17.72 7.86
N ASP A 266 -13.68 -17.69 9.01
CA ASP A 266 -14.29 -18.87 9.62
C ASP A 266 -15.28 -19.55 8.68
N GLY A 267 -15.12 -20.87 8.51
CA GLY A 267 -15.97 -21.72 7.67
C GLY A 267 -15.89 -21.48 6.16
N ILE A 268 -15.15 -20.46 5.70
CA ILE A 268 -15.07 -20.08 4.28
C ILE A 268 -13.81 -20.64 3.61
N ASN A 269 -12.62 -20.31 4.15
CA ASN A 269 -11.33 -20.62 3.52
C ASN A 269 -10.29 -21.20 4.50
N ASP A 270 -10.69 -21.58 5.70
CA ASP A 270 -9.82 -21.89 6.83
C ASP A 270 -9.69 -23.40 7.16
N LYS A 271 -10.29 -24.27 6.33
CA LYS A 271 -10.26 -25.71 6.54
C LYS A 271 -8.91 -26.32 6.15
N ALA A 272 -8.53 -27.44 6.78
CA ALA A 272 -7.33 -28.22 6.45
C ALA A 272 -7.23 -28.59 4.96
N GLN A 273 -8.36 -28.80 4.29
CA GLN A 273 -8.42 -29.05 2.85
C GLN A 273 -7.88 -27.86 2.06
N HIS A 274 -8.29 -26.63 2.42
CA HIS A 274 -7.81 -25.42 1.73
C HIS A 274 -6.29 -25.24 1.86
N ALA A 275 -5.69 -25.63 3.00
CA ALA A 275 -4.24 -25.61 3.15
C ALA A 275 -3.55 -26.60 2.20
N ARG A 276 -4.11 -27.81 2.01
CA ARG A 276 -3.57 -28.79 1.05
C ARG A 276 -3.72 -28.33 -0.39
N GLU A 277 -4.87 -27.78 -0.77
CA GLU A 277 -5.11 -27.18 -2.09
C GLU A 277 -4.11 -26.03 -2.37
N LEU A 278 -3.76 -25.22 -1.35
CA LEU A 278 -2.76 -24.17 -1.52
C LEU A 278 -1.38 -24.73 -1.84
N ILE A 279 -0.96 -25.84 -1.19
CA ILE A 279 0.31 -26.51 -1.48
C ILE A 279 0.39 -26.90 -2.96
N GLU A 280 -0.67 -27.49 -3.46
CA GLU A 280 -0.78 -27.89 -4.88
C GLU A 280 -0.77 -26.67 -5.81
N LEU A 281 -1.54 -25.63 -5.47
CA LEU A 281 -1.66 -24.40 -6.26
C LEU A 281 -0.33 -23.70 -6.48
N VAL A 282 0.52 -23.64 -5.43
CA VAL A 282 1.77 -22.87 -5.48
C VAL A 282 3.02 -23.70 -5.74
N THR A 283 2.88 -24.96 -6.13
CA THR A 283 4.00 -25.91 -6.33
C THR A 283 5.16 -25.33 -7.13
N ASP A 284 4.86 -24.55 -8.18
CA ASP A 284 5.87 -23.96 -9.06
C ASP A 284 6.19 -22.49 -8.74
N VAL A 285 5.70 -21.95 -7.62
CA VAL A 285 5.91 -20.55 -7.24
C VAL A 285 6.66 -20.47 -5.92
N PRO A 286 7.95 -20.18 -5.89
CA PRO A 286 8.67 -19.88 -4.65
C PRO A 286 7.94 -18.80 -3.85
N CYS A 287 7.50 -19.14 -2.65
CA CYS A 287 6.66 -18.24 -1.87
C CYS A 287 6.78 -18.45 -0.35
N LYS A 288 6.22 -17.50 0.38
CA LYS A 288 5.90 -17.59 1.79
C LYS A 288 4.47 -17.15 2.04
N PHE A 289 3.89 -17.60 3.13
CA PHE A 289 2.53 -17.24 3.51
C PHE A 289 2.51 -16.30 4.73
N ASN A 290 1.69 -15.26 4.64
CA ASN A 290 1.25 -14.49 5.79
C ASN A 290 -0.23 -14.80 6.02
N LEU A 291 -0.52 -15.56 7.06
CA LEU A 291 -1.89 -15.82 7.50
C LEU A 291 -2.36 -14.64 8.33
N ILE A 292 -3.46 -14.05 7.93
CA ILE A 292 -4.05 -12.87 8.57
C ILE A 292 -5.35 -13.32 9.24
N PRO A 293 -5.37 -13.53 10.57
CA PRO A 293 -6.63 -13.71 11.27
C PRO A 293 -7.54 -12.54 10.94
N PHE A 294 -8.78 -12.81 10.52
CA PHE A 294 -9.70 -11.75 10.11
C PHE A 294 -9.90 -10.75 11.23
N ASN A 295 -9.85 -9.47 10.90
CA ASN A 295 -10.14 -8.37 11.82
C ASN A 295 -11.55 -7.88 11.52
N PRO A 296 -12.55 -8.17 12.37
CA PRO A 296 -13.92 -7.78 12.14
C PRO A 296 -14.09 -6.25 12.07
N PHE A 297 -15.04 -5.81 11.28
CA PHE A 297 -15.50 -4.43 11.23
C PHE A 297 -17.03 -4.43 11.12
N PRO A 298 -17.71 -3.33 11.44
CA PRO A 298 -19.17 -3.28 11.45
C PRO A 298 -19.77 -3.80 10.14
N ASN A 299 -20.73 -4.71 10.25
CA ASN A 299 -21.45 -5.31 9.12
C ASN A 299 -20.56 -6.07 8.12
N SER A 300 -19.42 -6.60 8.54
CA SER A 300 -18.53 -7.37 7.66
C SER A 300 -19.18 -8.64 7.11
N GLY A 301 -20.05 -9.28 7.88
CA GLY A 301 -20.69 -10.56 7.53
C GLY A 301 -19.73 -11.75 7.56
N TYR A 302 -18.54 -11.57 8.11
CA TYR A 302 -17.51 -12.60 8.29
C TYR A 302 -17.07 -12.66 9.74
N GLU A 303 -16.63 -13.83 10.14
CA GLU A 303 -16.04 -14.08 11.45
C GLU A 303 -14.58 -14.49 11.32
N ARG A 304 -13.84 -14.27 12.39
CA ARG A 304 -12.44 -14.67 12.50
C ARG A 304 -12.37 -16.17 12.73
N SER A 305 -11.55 -16.87 11.98
CA SER A 305 -11.24 -18.28 12.20
C SER A 305 -10.75 -18.56 13.62
N SER A 306 -11.11 -19.72 14.16
CA SER A 306 -10.64 -20.16 15.46
C SER A 306 -9.12 -20.27 15.51
N ASN A 307 -8.53 -20.06 16.68
CA ASN A 307 -7.08 -20.23 16.85
C ASN A 307 -6.63 -21.65 16.50
N GLU A 308 -7.49 -22.66 16.73
CA GLU A 308 -7.21 -24.05 16.37
C GLU A 308 -7.15 -24.24 14.85
N ASN A 309 -8.12 -23.73 14.09
CA ASN A 309 -8.11 -23.79 12.62
C ASN A 309 -6.88 -23.07 12.06
N ILE A 310 -6.54 -21.91 12.59
CA ILE A 310 -5.33 -21.14 12.17
C ILE A 310 -4.08 -21.97 12.44
N ARG A 311 -3.99 -22.62 13.61
CA ARG A 311 -2.86 -23.47 13.98
C ARG A 311 -2.73 -24.68 13.03
N VAL A 312 -3.82 -25.42 12.82
CA VAL A 312 -3.85 -26.59 11.92
C VAL A 312 -3.46 -26.18 10.50
N PHE A 313 -4.03 -25.11 9.99
CA PHE A 313 -3.73 -24.57 8.65
C PHE A 313 -2.24 -24.21 8.49
N ARG A 314 -1.69 -23.48 9.47
CA ARG A 314 -0.27 -23.13 9.52
C ARG A 314 0.61 -24.38 9.53
N ASP A 315 0.30 -25.34 10.41
CA ASP A 315 1.12 -26.53 10.62
C ASP A 315 1.18 -27.40 9.35
N ILE A 316 0.07 -27.53 8.60
CA ILE A 316 0.03 -28.21 7.29
C ILE A 316 0.97 -27.54 6.30
N LEU A 317 0.94 -26.21 6.17
CA LEU A 317 1.82 -25.48 5.26
C LEU A 317 3.29 -25.56 5.68
N GLN A 318 3.58 -25.50 7.00
CA GLN A 318 4.95 -25.63 7.52
C GLN A 318 5.51 -27.02 7.32
N GLN A 319 4.71 -28.08 7.51
CA GLN A 319 5.10 -29.47 7.22
C GLN A 319 5.43 -29.70 5.74
N ALA A 320 4.79 -28.96 4.85
CA ALA A 320 5.11 -28.96 3.43
C ALA A 320 6.33 -28.10 3.07
N GLY A 321 7.04 -27.50 4.05
CA GLY A 321 8.28 -26.77 3.86
C GLY A 321 8.13 -25.25 3.64
N PHE A 322 6.92 -24.69 3.71
CA PHE A 322 6.71 -23.26 3.53
C PHE A 322 7.04 -22.44 4.78
N VAL A 323 7.59 -21.25 4.56
CA VAL A 323 7.70 -20.24 5.63
C VAL A 323 6.31 -19.63 5.83
N VAL A 324 5.76 -19.78 7.02
CA VAL A 324 4.42 -19.29 7.37
C VAL A 324 4.49 -18.37 8.58
N THR A 325 3.96 -17.17 8.44
CA THR A 325 3.81 -16.20 9.52
C THR A 325 2.33 -15.99 9.81
N VAL A 326 1.90 -16.20 11.05
CA VAL A 326 0.59 -15.75 11.51
C VAL A 326 0.74 -14.32 11.99
N ARG A 327 0.07 -13.38 11.33
CA ARG A 327 0.17 -11.95 11.67
C ARG A 327 -0.51 -11.68 13.01
N LYS A 328 0.20 -10.99 13.88
CA LYS A 328 -0.42 -10.42 15.08
C LYS A 328 -1.20 -9.17 14.66
N THR A 329 -2.42 -9.05 15.15
CA THR A 329 -3.18 -7.81 15.01
C THR A 329 -2.39 -6.68 15.65
N ARG A 330 -2.22 -5.57 14.94
CA ARG A 330 -1.54 -4.37 15.40
C ARG A 330 -2.50 -3.19 15.34
N GLY A 331 -2.47 -2.35 16.39
CA GLY A 331 -3.36 -1.19 16.45
C GLY A 331 -4.85 -1.57 16.46
N ASP A 332 -5.21 -2.68 17.11
CA ASP A 332 -6.60 -3.17 17.18
C ASP A 332 -7.52 -2.17 17.88
N ASP A 333 -7.00 -1.53 18.92
CA ASP A 333 -7.69 -0.49 19.70
C ASP A 333 -7.94 0.82 18.95
N ILE A 334 -7.38 0.98 17.75
CA ILE A 334 -7.53 2.15 16.88
C ILE A 334 -7.97 1.80 15.44
N ASP A 335 -8.51 0.60 15.21
CA ASP A 335 -8.90 0.11 13.87
C ASP A 335 -7.81 0.27 12.81
N ALA A 336 -6.56 -0.04 13.17
CA ALA A 336 -5.40 0.10 12.27
C ALA A 336 -4.96 -1.22 11.64
N ALA A 337 -5.66 -2.31 11.88
CA ALA A 337 -5.30 -3.62 11.37
C ALA A 337 -5.63 -3.78 9.87
N CYS A 338 -5.01 -4.78 9.25
CA CYS A 338 -5.25 -5.08 7.83
C CYS A 338 -6.73 -5.36 7.56
N GLY A 339 -7.27 -4.70 6.54
CA GLY A 339 -8.67 -4.81 6.13
C GLY A 339 -9.64 -3.86 6.86
N GLN A 340 -9.21 -3.20 7.95
CA GLN A 340 -10.06 -2.28 8.71
C GLN A 340 -10.00 -0.82 8.24
N LEU A 341 -8.96 -0.43 7.49
CA LEU A 341 -8.80 0.97 7.08
C LEU A 341 -10.01 1.48 6.30
N ALA A 342 -10.55 2.57 6.78
CA ALA A 342 -11.78 3.14 6.27
C ALA A 342 -11.59 4.55 5.69
N GLY A 343 -10.83 5.42 6.32
CA GLY A 343 -10.64 6.79 5.88
C GLY A 343 -11.95 7.60 5.81
N GLN A 344 -11.93 8.65 5.00
CA GLN A 344 -13.12 9.41 4.60
C GLN A 344 -13.25 9.34 3.08
N VAL A 345 -14.31 8.72 2.58
CA VAL A 345 -14.50 8.45 1.15
C VAL A 345 -15.84 9.01 0.68
N GLN A 346 -15.79 9.99 -0.21
CA GLN A 346 -16.95 10.44 -0.97
C GLN A 346 -17.16 9.45 -2.13
N ASP A 347 -17.93 8.39 -1.87
CA ASP A 347 -18.11 7.28 -2.83
C ASP A 347 -18.83 7.72 -4.10
N LYS A 348 -18.15 7.60 -5.24
CA LYS A 348 -18.70 7.85 -6.58
C LYS A 348 -19.33 6.61 -7.24
N THR A 349 -19.13 5.43 -6.64
CA THR A 349 -19.60 4.15 -7.20
C THR A 349 -20.96 3.71 -6.68
N ARG A 350 -21.52 4.44 -5.70
CA ARG A 350 -22.76 4.09 -4.97
C ARG A 350 -22.67 2.73 -4.24
N ARG A 351 -21.46 2.24 -3.98
CA ARG A 351 -21.23 0.94 -3.35
C ARG A 351 -21.67 0.94 -1.89
N GLN A 352 -21.44 2.03 -1.18
CA GLN A 352 -21.94 2.20 0.20
C GLN A 352 -23.46 2.06 0.27
N GLN A 353 -24.18 2.68 -0.66
CA GLN A 353 -25.66 2.60 -0.71
C GLN A 353 -26.13 1.17 -1.00
N LYS A 354 -25.49 0.45 -1.93
CA LYS A 354 -25.82 -0.95 -2.21
C LYS A 354 -25.65 -1.84 -0.97
N TRP A 355 -24.54 -1.68 -0.25
CA TRP A 355 -24.30 -2.45 0.96
C TRP A 355 -25.31 -2.16 2.05
N GLN A 356 -25.72 -0.89 2.26
CA GLN A 356 -26.78 -0.52 3.20
C GLN A 356 -28.12 -1.18 2.84
N GLN A 357 -28.48 -1.22 1.56
CA GLN A 357 -29.70 -1.87 1.09
C GLN A 357 -29.70 -3.38 1.34
N ILE A 358 -28.57 -4.06 1.10
CA ILE A 358 -28.40 -5.50 1.37
C ILE A 358 -28.61 -5.79 2.87
N LEU A 359 -28.05 -4.95 3.75
CA LEU A 359 -28.17 -5.11 5.20
C LEU A 359 -29.63 -4.90 5.69
N ILE A 360 -30.35 -3.92 5.14
CA ILE A 360 -31.77 -3.69 5.45
C ILE A 360 -32.62 -4.87 4.98
N GLY A 361 -32.35 -5.42 3.79
CA GLY A 361 -33.09 -6.58 3.26
C GLY A 361 -32.81 -7.90 3.97
N GLN A 362 -31.73 -8.01 4.78
CA GLN A 362 -31.45 -9.19 5.60
C GLN A 362 -32.03 -9.14 7.01
N GLN A 363 -32.55 -7.99 7.43
CA GLN A 363 -33.19 -7.79 8.74
C GLN A 363 -34.74 -7.86 8.70
N GLY A 364 -35.35 -8.01 7.54
CA GLY A 364 -36.79 -8.23 7.32
C GLY A 364 -37.06 -9.66 6.86
#